data_2684a5a2d4af02f3f68a478c86bb5880
#
_entry.id   2684a5a2d4af02f3f68a478c86bb5880
#
_cell.length_a   1.000
_cell.length_b   1.000
_cell.length_c   1.000
_cell.angle_alpha   90.00
_cell.angle_beta   90.00
_cell.angle_gamma   90.00
#
_symmetry.space_group_name_H-M   'P 1'
#
loop_
_entity.id
_entity.type
_entity.pdbx_description
1 polymer ?
#
loop_
_entity_poly.entity_id
_entity_poly.type
_entity_poly.pdbx_seq_one_letter_code
_entity_poly.pdbx_strand_id
1 'polypeptide(L)'
;MSKKEIKIEMKLVKMDNIKFNDDLFIPIKSKTIVDSLLSTEGGVFPGTNTVVIGDPGVGKSTVLLDLLAQYHKDGKKVLFISGEMNDIDMYGYVKRYPSFGQLPIMFMNDYTDCPKEAIEQVLDGGYDVVLMDSWAEVTALVQDQQNWARKKVESWLLDLLEKNNKANNKANKHTAFICIQQMTKAGEFAGS
;
A
#
# COMPACT_ATOMS: atom_id res chain seq x y z
N MET A 1 -22.11 33.39 -25.97
CA MET A 1 -21.29 32.18 -25.94
C MET A 1 -22.23 31.00 -25.76
N SER A 2 -22.43 30.16 -26.81
CA SER A 2 -23.31 29.00 -26.78
C SER A 2 -22.67 27.91 -25.88
N LYS A 3 -23.36 27.46 -24.85
CA LYS A 3 -22.98 26.30 -24.05
C LYS A 3 -23.03 25.07 -24.99
N LYS A 4 -21.87 24.45 -25.27
CA LYS A 4 -21.84 23.16 -25.95
C LYS A 4 -22.55 22.16 -25.03
N GLU A 5 -23.67 21.60 -25.50
CA GLU A 5 -24.28 20.44 -24.86
C GLU A 5 -23.31 19.25 -24.94
N ILE A 6 -22.87 18.78 -23.79
CA ILE A 6 -22.06 17.56 -23.71
C ILE A 6 -23.04 16.37 -23.76
N LYS A 7 -23.06 15.67 -24.89
CA LYS A 7 -23.76 14.37 -24.99
C LYS A 7 -22.95 13.31 -24.24
N ILE A 8 -23.50 12.82 -23.14
CA ILE A 8 -22.90 11.72 -22.35
C ILE A 8 -23.60 10.42 -22.80
N GLU A 9 -22.82 9.48 -23.32
CA GLU A 9 -23.31 8.13 -23.61
C GLU A 9 -23.22 7.28 -22.33
N MET A 10 -24.37 6.90 -21.80
CA MET A 10 -24.48 6.10 -20.57
C MET A 10 -24.29 4.61 -20.90
N LYS A 11 -23.22 4.01 -20.39
CA LYS A 11 -22.98 2.57 -20.50
C LYS A 11 -23.45 1.87 -19.22
N LEU A 12 -24.63 1.26 -19.29
CA LEU A 12 -25.19 0.46 -18.20
C LEU A 12 -24.98 -1.03 -18.50
N VAL A 13 -24.48 -1.78 -17.52
CA VAL A 13 -24.30 -3.23 -17.59
C VAL A 13 -25.04 -3.89 -16.42
N LYS A 14 -25.57 -5.10 -16.64
CA LYS A 14 -26.10 -5.93 -15.56
C LYS A 14 -24.94 -6.52 -14.77
N MET A 15 -25.08 -6.64 -13.45
CA MET A 15 -24.04 -7.20 -12.59
C MET A 15 -23.62 -8.61 -13.01
N ASP A 16 -24.56 -9.46 -13.40
CA ASP A 16 -24.29 -10.83 -13.88
C ASP A 16 -23.43 -10.90 -15.16
N ASN A 17 -23.32 -9.79 -15.89
CA ASN A 17 -22.48 -9.70 -17.10
C ASN A 17 -21.05 -9.26 -16.80
N ILE A 18 -20.73 -8.94 -15.54
CA ILE A 18 -19.39 -8.56 -15.12
C ILE A 18 -18.61 -9.84 -14.87
N LYS A 19 -17.61 -10.09 -15.72
CA LYS A 19 -16.70 -11.25 -15.58
C LYS A 19 -15.45 -10.81 -14.86
N PHE A 20 -15.07 -11.55 -13.83
CA PHE A 20 -13.82 -11.37 -13.10
C PHE A 20 -12.94 -12.62 -13.22
N ASN A 21 -11.65 -12.45 -12.93
CA ASN A 21 -10.76 -13.57 -12.72
C ASN A 21 -11.00 -14.13 -11.29
N ASP A 22 -11.33 -15.41 -11.19
CA ASP A 22 -11.61 -16.09 -9.92
C ASP A 22 -10.42 -16.02 -8.94
N ASP A 23 -9.20 -15.93 -9.44
CA ASP A 23 -7.99 -15.79 -8.63
C ASP A 23 -7.98 -14.53 -7.75
N LEU A 24 -8.72 -13.47 -8.14
CA LEU A 24 -8.88 -12.25 -7.34
C LEU A 24 -9.67 -12.47 -6.04
N PHE A 25 -10.43 -13.56 -5.97
CA PHE A 25 -11.23 -13.93 -4.81
C PHE A 25 -10.54 -14.97 -3.91
N ILE A 26 -9.29 -15.33 -4.22
CA ILE A 26 -8.47 -16.19 -3.38
C ILE A 26 -7.58 -15.31 -2.49
N PRO A 27 -7.84 -15.24 -1.17
CA PRO A 27 -7.06 -14.38 -0.30
C PRO A 27 -5.63 -14.90 -0.10
N ILE A 28 -4.68 -13.99 -0.04
CA ILE A 28 -3.31 -14.26 0.37
C ILE A 28 -3.30 -14.36 1.89
N LYS A 29 -2.94 -15.54 2.42
CA LYS A 29 -2.98 -15.85 3.86
C LYS A 29 -1.58 -15.98 4.44
N SER A 30 -1.39 -15.42 5.64
CA SER A 30 -0.17 -15.60 6.44
C SER A 30 -0.21 -16.86 7.29
N LYS A 31 -1.37 -17.47 7.43
CA LYS A 31 -1.67 -18.60 8.33
C LYS A 31 -1.51 -18.24 9.81
N THR A 32 -1.64 -16.97 10.12
CA THR A 32 -1.65 -16.43 11.49
C THR A 32 -3.04 -15.90 11.87
N ILE A 33 -3.24 -15.61 13.15
CA ILE A 33 -4.51 -15.04 13.63
C ILE A 33 -4.79 -13.65 13.01
N VAL A 34 -3.75 -12.94 12.54
CA VAL A 34 -3.87 -11.61 11.93
C VAL A 34 -4.70 -11.65 10.65
N ASP A 35 -4.70 -12.78 9.94
CA ASP A 35 -5.53 -12.95 8.74
C ASP A 35 -7.02 -12.67 9.01
N SER A 36 -7.53 -13.05 10.18
CA SER A 36 -8.94 -12.82 10.57
C SER A 36 -9.28 -11.34 10.85
N LEU A 37 -8.26 -10.50 11.07
CA LEU A 37 -8.43 -9.06 11.25
C LEU A 37 -8.49 -8.32 9.90
N LEU A 38 -7.96 -8.92 8.83
CA LEU A 38 -7.85 -8.28 7.53
C LEU A 38 -9.10 -8.50 6.66
N SER A 39 -9.74 -9.65 6.77
CA SER A 39 -10.99 -9.94 6.09
C SER A 39 -11.76 -11.08 6.75
N THR A 40 -13.05 -11.22 6.45
CA THR A 40 -13.91 -12.31 6.95
C THR A 40 -13.46 -13.69 6.47
N GLU A 41 -12.80 -13.76 5.31
CA GLU A 41 -12.26 -15.02 4.76
C GLU A 41 -10.82 -15.28 5.19
N GLY A 42 -10.23 -14.32 5.91
CA GLY A 42 -8.85 -14.32 6.40
C GLY A 42 -7.85 -13.94 5.31
N GLY A 43 -6.95 -12.99 5.65
CA GLY A 43 -5.90 -12.51 4.75
C GLY A 43 -6.29 -11.33 3.89
N VAL A 44 -5.44 -10.97 2.91
CA VAL A 44 -5.67 -9.86 1.97
C VAL A 44 -6.02 -10.38 0.58
N PHE A 45 -6.93 -9.71 -0.10
CA PHE A 45 -7.26 -10.08 -1.47
C PHE A 45 -6.35 -9.36 -2.47
N PRO A 46 -5.92 -10.04 -3.57
CA PRO A 46 -5.23 -9.38 -4.66
C PRO A 46 -6.01 -8.18 -5.18
N GLY A 47 -5.31 -7.10 -5.49
CA GLY A 47 -5.93 -5.91 -6.05
C GLY A 47 -6.76 -5.08 -5.06
N THR A 48 -6.53 -5.21 -3.75
CA THR A 48 -7.24 -4.44 -2.72
C THR A 48 -6.31 -3.53 -1.93
N ASN A 49 -6.88 -2.50 -1.32
CA ASN A 49 -6.19 -1.58 -0.42
C ASN A 49 -6.78 -1.71 0.99
N THR A 50 -5.94 -2.03 1.96
CA THR A 50 -6.28 -2.09 3.38
C THR A 50 -5.60 -0.96 4.12
N VAL A 51 -6.34 -0.20 4.92
CA VAL A 51 -5.77 0.85 5.78
C VAL A 51 -5.84 0.39 7.23
N VAL A 52 -4.69 0.36 7.90
CA VAL A 52 -4.59 0.03 9.32
C VAL A 52 -4.35 1.31 10.11
N ILE A 53 -5.32 1.65 10.94
CA ILE A 53 -5.35 2.91 11.70
C ILE A 53 -5.14 2.59 13.17
N GLY A 54 -4.45 3.48 13.89
CA GLY A 54 -4.29 3.40 15.35
C GLY A 54 -3.21 4.33 15.87
N ASP A 55 -3.16 4.46 17.19
CA ASP A 55 -2.23 5.35 17.88
C ASP A 55 -0.77 4.97 17.65
N PRO A 56 0.17 5.94 17.72
CA PRO A 56 1.60 5.66 17.72
C PRO A 56 1.98 4.66 18.83
N GLY A 57 2.92 3.75 18.55
CA GLY A 57 3.49 2.83 19.54
C GLY A 57 2.64 1.61 19.90
N VAL A 58 1.43 1.43 19.35
CA VAL A 58 0.58 0.26 19.65
C VAL A 58 1.00 -1.04 18.93
N GLY A 59 2.09 -1.00 18.17
CA GLY A 59 2.67 -2.20 17.54
C GLY A 59 2.21 -2.50 16.12
N LYS A 60 1.52 -1.56 15.43
CA LYS A 60 1.05 -1.75 14.04
C LYS A 60 2.15 -2.26 13.11
N SER A 61 3.26 -1.51 13.05
CA SER A 61 4.41 -1.85 12.18
C SER A 61 4.97 -3.24 12.49
N THR A 62 5.10 -3.59 13.77
CA THR A 62 5.62 -4.91 14.17
C THR A 62 4.72 -6.04 13.69
N VAL A 63 3.41 -5.93 13.92
CA VAL A 63 2.44 -6.97 13.52
C VAL A 63 2.38 -7.09 12.00
N LEU A 64 2.39 -5.98 11.27
CA LEU A 64 2.30 -5.99 9.81
C LEU A 64 3.60 -6.41 9.13
N LEU A 65 4.77 -6.13 9.73
CA LEU A 65 6.05 -6.68 9.26
C LEU A 65 6.12 -8.20 9.47
N ASP A 66 5.59 -8.71 10.59
CA ASP A 66 5.50 -10.17 10.80
C ASP A 66 4.59 -10.82 9.75
N LEU A 67 3.42 -10.22 9.50
CA LEU A 67 2.52 -10.63 8.44
C LEU A 67 3.21 -10.67 7.07
N LEU A 68 3.93 -9.60 6.72
CA LEU A 68 4.65 -9.49 5.45
C LEU A 68 5.76 -10.55 5.34
N ALA A 69 6.45 -10.85 6.46
CA ALA A 69 7.47 -11.88 6.53
C ALA A 69 6.91 -13.29 6.30
N GLN A 70 5.68 -13.56 6.82
CA GLN A 70 5.01 -14.83 6.54
C GLN A 70 4.63 -14.96 5.06
N TYR A 71 4.09 -13.89 4.44
CA TYR A 71 3.81 -13.88 3.00
C TYR A 71 5.08 -14.12 2.18
N HIS A 72 6.18 -13.47 2.53
CA HIS A 72 7.47 -13.67 1.88
C HIS A 72 7.97 -15.11 2.01
N LYS A 73 7.88 -15.69 3.20
CA LYS A 73 8.25 -17.09 3.47
C LYS A 73 7.40 -18.08 2.66
N ASP A 74 6.14 -17.76 2.40
CA ASP A 74 5.24 -18.55 1.56
C ASP A 74 5.43 -18.28 0.05
N GLY A 75 6.53 -17.63 -0.34
CA GLY A 75 6.93 -17.38 -1.73
C GLY A 75 6.22 -16.23 -2.42
N LYS A 76 5.50 -15.38 -1.68
CA LYS A 76 4.90 -14.17 -2.26
C LYS A 76 5.98 -13.11 -2.49
N LYS A 77 5.89 -12.40 -3.61
CA LYS A 77 6.73 -11.24 -3.89
C LYS A 77 6.20 -10.05 -3.11
N VAL A 78 6.91 -9.66 -2.07
CA VAL A 78 6.50 -8.59 -1.17
C VAL A 78 7.44 -7.39 -1.24
N LEU A 79 6.97 -6.23 -0.77
CA LEU A 79 7.77 -5.03 -0.59
C LEU A 79 7.32 -4.29 0.67
N PHE A 80 8.28 -3.79 1.44
CA PHE A 80 8.04 -2.81 2.48
C PHE A 80 8.54 -1.44 2.03
N ILE A 81 7.65 -0.44 2.02
CA ILE A 81 7.99 0.97 1.79
C ILE A 81 7.96 1.68 3.15
N SER A 82 9.13 2.12 3.61
CA SER A 82 9.30 2.82 4.87
C SER A 82 9.45 4.32 4.64
N GLY A 83 8.46 5.09 5.08
CA GLY A 83 8.53 6.56 5.14
C GLY A 83 9.02 7.07 6.50
N GLU A 84 8.89 6.27 7.55
CA GLU A 84 9.12 6.68 8.93
C GLU A 84 10.45 6.15 9.49
N MET A 85 10.76 4.87 9.24
CA MET A 85 11.94 4.21 9.82
C MET A 85 13.13 4.25 8.86
N ASN A 86 14.33 4.35 9.44
CA ASN A 86 15.59 4.27 8.74
C ASN A 86 16.27 2.91 8.95
N ASP A 87 17.46 2.73 8.41
CA ASP A 87 18.27 1.51 8.51
C ASP A 87 18.65 1.13 9.95
N ILE A 88 18.90 2.12 10.81
CA ILE A 88 19.24 1.91 12.23
C ILE A 88 18.02 1.35 12.98
N ASP A 89 16.84 1.91 12.73
CA ASP A 89 15.60 1.43 13.31
C ASP A 89 15.33 -0.01 12.88
N MET A 90 15.50 -0.29 11.57
CA MET A 90 15.30 -1.64 11.02
C MET A 90 16.31 -2.64 11.56
N TYR A 91 17.57 -2.24 11.81
CA TYR A 91 18.53 -3.11 12.47
C TYR A 91 18.03 -3.56 13.86
N GLY A 92 17.42 -2.64 14.63
CA GLY A 92 16.81 -2.95 15.91
C GLY A 92 15.62 -3.92 15.79
N TYR A 93 14.82 -3.81 14.72
CA TYR A 93 13.74 -4.74 14.43
C TYR A 93 14.28 -6.14 14.06
N VAL A 94 15.23 -6.24 13.15
CA VAL A 94 15.82 -7.51 12.72
C VAL A 94 16.48 -8.24 13.88
N LYS A 95 17.11 -7.52 14.80
CA LYS A 95 17.69 -8.11 16.01
C LYS A 95 16.66 -8.80 16.90
N ARG A 96 15.45 -8.21 17.01
CA ARG A 96 14.33 -8.77 17.80
C ARG A 96 13.55 -9.82 17.04
N TYR A 97 13.41 -9.64 15.73
CA TYR A 97 12.61 -10.45 14.82
C TYR A 97 13.44 -10.84 13.58
N PRO A 98 14.29 -11.88 13.66
CA PRO A 98 15.21 -12.25 12.57
C PRO A 98 14.52 -12.52 11.23
N SER A 99 13.24 -12.92 11.25
CA SER A 99 12.44 -13.15 10.04
C SER A 99 12.28 -11.89 9.17
N PHE A 100 12.35 -10.70 9.76
CA PHE A 100 12.24 -9.44 9.01
C PHE A 100 13.46 -9.15 8.14
N GLY A 101 14.62 -9.74 8.47
CA GLY A 101 15.87 -9.53 7.73
C GLY A 101 15.86 -10.02 6.28
N GLN A 102 14.82 -10.78 5.87
CA GLN A 102 14.68 -11.24 4.49
C GLN A 102 13.71 -10.37 3.67
N LEU A 103 13.04 -9.39 4.31
CA LEU A 103 12.09 -8.54 3.62
C LEU A 103 12.80 -7.52 2.73
N PRO A 104 12.42 -7.42 1.44
CA PRO A 104 12.85 -6.29 0.63
C PRO A 104 12.22 -5.01 1.14
N ILE A 105 13.05 -4.00 1.38
CA ILE A 105 12.65 -2.70 1.90
C ILE A 105 13.11 -1.58 0.97
N MET A 106 12.29 -0.54 0.87
CA MET A 106 12.61 0.74 0.27
C MET A 106 12.51 1.81 1.35
N PHE A 107 13.62 2.46 1.68
CA PHE A 107 13.62 3.62 2.57
C PHE A 107 13.34 4.87 1.75
N MET A 108 12.26 5.57 2.06
CA MET A 108 11.88 6.79 1.33
C MET A 108 12.89 7.93 1.54
N ASN A 109 13.57 7.94 2.68
CA ASN A 109 14.61 8.93 2.99
C ASN A 109 15.84 8.86 2.06
N ASP A 110 16.04 7.73 1.37
CA ASP A 110 17.11 7.60 0.37
C ASP A 110 16.75 8.28 -0.97
N TYR A 111 15.49 8.69 -1.14
CA TYR A 111 14.93 9.21 -2.39
C TYR A 111 14.28 10.59 -2.23
N THR A 112 14.76 11.41 -1.29
CA THR A 112 14.18 12.73 -1.00
C THR A 112 14.16 13.68 -2.20
N ASP A 113 15.11 13.51 -3.13
CA ASP A 113 15.19 14.33 -4.35
C ASP A 113 14.20 13.86 -5.45
N CYS A 114 13.72 12.62 -5.39
CA CYS A 114 12.85 12.02 -6.41
C CYS A 114 11.86 10.99 -5.82
N PRO A 115 11.15 11.28 -4.71
CA PRO A 115 10.32 10.30 -4.02
C PRO A 115 9.19 9.76 -4.89
N LYS A 116 8.59 10.62 -5.70
CA LYS A 116 7.51 10.27 -6.63
C LYS A 116 7.97 9.24 -7.67
N GLU A 117 9.04 9.54 -8.38
CA GLU A 117 9.61 8.70 -9.43
C GLU A 117 10.10 7.36 -8.87
N ALA A 118 10.68 7.39 -7.67
CA ALA A 118 11.17 6.19 -6.99
C ALA A 118 10.04 5.23 -6.64
N ILE A 119 8.91 5.72 -6.10
CA ILE A 119 7.74 4.90 -5.80
C ILE A 119 7.11 4.35 -7.10
N GLU A 120 6.95 5.19 -8.12
CA GLU A 120 6.42 4.76 -9.42
C GLU A 120 7.27 3.63 -10.02
N GLN A 121 8.59 3.78 -9.99
CA GLN A 121 9.52 2.79 -10.54
C GLN A 121 9.51 1.48 -9.76
N VAL A 122 9.53 1.52 -8.43
CA VAL A 122 9.55 0.29 -7.62
C VAL A 122 8.25 -0.47 -7.76
N LEU A 123 7.10 0.21 -7.72
CA LEU A 123 5.79 -0.43 -7.83
C LEU A 123 5.52 -1.00 -9.24
N ASP A 124 6.11 -0.42 -10.30
CA ASP A 124 6.04 -0.96 -11.65
C ASP A 124 6.65 -2.37 -11.77
N GLY A 125 7.49 -2.78 -10.81
CA GLY A 125 8.02 -4.13 -10.69
C GLY A 125 6.97 -5.20 -10.37
N GLY A 126 5.78 -4.81 -9.93
CA GLY A 126 4.63 -5.67 -9.56
C GLY A 126 4.93 -6.59 -8.38
N TYR A 127 4.07 -6.56 -7.38
CA TYR A 127 4.19 -7.31 -6.12
C TYR A 127 2.87 -8.03 -5.82
N ASP A 128 2.92 -9.07 -4.98
CA ASP A 128 1.71 -9.69 -4.45
C ASP A 128 1.16 -8.85 -3.30
N VAL A 129 2.05 -8.39 -2.39
CA VAL A 129 1.67 -7.53 -1.26
C VAL A 129 2.71 -6.43 -1.06
N VAL A 130 2.24 -5.21 -0.85
CA VAL A 130 3.07 -4.05 -0.47
C VAL A 130 2.57 -3.50 0.86
N LEU A 131 3.46 -3.38 1.84
CA LEU A 131 3.24 -2.66 3.10
C LEU A 131 3.83 -1.26 2.99
N MET A 132 3.06 -0.23 3.33
CA MET A 132 3.51 1.17 3.37
C MET A 132 3.35 1.73 4.78
N ASP A 133 4.43 2.19 5.39
CA ASP A 133 4.47 2.76 6.73
C ASP A 133 5.29 4.07 6.76
N SER A 134 4.63 5.20 6.86
CA SER A 134 3.20 5.45 6.88
C SER A 134 2.75 6.19 5.61
N TRP A 135 1.46 6.14 5.32
CA TRP A 135 0.83 6.91 4.24
C TRP A 135 1.14 8.41 4.37
N ALA A 136 1.05 8.95 5.60
CA ALA A 136 1.28 10.37 5.86
C ALA A 136 2.70 10.80 5.50
N GLU A 137 3.72 10.03 5.91
CA GLU A 137 5.12 10.36 5.65
C GLU A 137 5.46 10.26 4.16
N VAL A 138 4.98 9.21 3.50
CA VAL A 138 5.18 9.04 2.05
C VAL A 138 4.54 10.19 1.26
N THR A 139 3.32 10.58 1.62
CA THR A 139 2.64 11.70 0.96
C THR A 139 3.31 13.04 1.26
N ALA A 140 3.80 13.26 2.49
CA ALA A 140 4.52 14.48 2.86
C ALA A 140 5.81 14.66 2.04
N LEU A 141 6.62 13.61 1.89
CA LEU A 141 7.85 13.68 1.09
C LEU A 141 7.57 14.05 -0.37
N VAL A 142 6.54 13.46 -0.98
CA VAL A 142 6.16 13.81 -2.36
C VAL A 142 5.59 15.23 -2.44
N GLN A 143 4.80 15.63 -1.44
CA GLN A 143 4.23 16.97 -1.35
C GLN A 143 5.32 18.04 -1.34
N ASP A 144 6.32 17.87 -0.48
CA ASP A 144 7.41 18.82 -0.30
C ASP A 144 8.27 18.91 -1.56
N GLN A 145 8.65 17.78 -2.14
CA GLN A 145 9.50 17.75 -3.32
C GLN A 145 8.81 18.30 -4.57
N GLN A 146 7.53 17.93 -4.79
CA GLN A 146 6.76 18.38 -5.96
C GLN A 146 6.12 19.77 -5.78
N ASN A 147 6.12 20.31 -4.57
CA ASN A 147 5.37 21.53 -4.22
C ASN A 147 3.88 21.43 -4.63
N TRP A 148 3.28 20.25 -4.43
CA TRP A 148 1.88 20.01 -4.74
C TRP A 148 0.99 20.25 -3.53
N ALA A 149 -0.27 20.65 -3.79
CA ALA A 149 -1.28 20.59 -2.75
C ALA A 149 -1.53 19.14 -2.33
N ARG A 150 -1.73 18.88 -1.02
CA ARG A 150 -1.96 17.58 -0.44
C ARG A 150 -2.96 16.71 -1.22
N LYS A 151 -4.12 17.28 -1.55
CA LYS A 151 -5.17 16.59 -2.32
C LYS A 151 -4.66 16.04 -3.65
N LYS A 152 -3.72 16.76 -4.31
CA LYS A 152 -3.11 16.31 -5.56
C LYS A 152 -2.18 15.11 -5.35
N VAL A 153 -1.41 15.13 -4.26
CA VAL A 153 -0.52 14.01 -3.91
C VAL A 153 -1.32 12.77 -3.56
N GLU A 154 -2.35 12.91 -2.73
CA GLU A 154 -3.23 11.80 -2.35
C GLU A 154 -3.93 11.20 -3.58
N SER A 155 -4.45 12.04 -4.48
CA SER A 155 -5.05 11.56 -5.74
C SER A 155 -4.05 10.80 -6.60
N TRP A 156 -2.84 11.35 -6.78
CA TRP A 156 -1.78 10.68 -7.51
C TRP A 156 -1.41 9.31 -6.90
N LEU A 157 -1.25 9.26 -5.58
CA LEU A 157 -0.89 8.00 -4.91
C LEU A 157 -2.01 6.98 -5.02
N LEU A 158 -3.27 7.37 -4.85
CA LEU A 158 -4.43 6.49 -5.04
C LEU A 158 -4.50 5.96 -6.49
N ASP A 159 -4.28 6.80 -7.49
CA ASP A 159 -4.26 6.40 -8.90
C ASP A 159 -3.13 5.39 -9.17
N LEU A 160 -1.97 5.57 -8.53
CA LEU A 160 -0.84 4.65 -8.62
C LEU A 160 -1.14 3.29 -7.97
N LEU A 161 -1.79 3.28 -6.79
CA LEU A 161 -2.24 2.04 -6.16
C LEU A 161 -3.26 1.34 -7.05
N GLU A 162 -4.26 2.06 -7.56
CA GLU A 162 -5.30 1.51 -8.44
C GLU A 162 -4.71 0.91 -9.72
N LYS A 163 -3.71 1.56 -10.32
CA LYS A 163 -2.96 1.02 -11.47
C LYS A 163 -2.39 -0.36 -11.14
N ASN A 164 -1.77 -0.53 -9.98
CA ASN A 164 -1.17 -1.78 -9.54
C ASN A 164 -2.22 -2.81 -9.07
N ASN A 165 -3.31 -2.37 -8.45
CA ASN A 165 -4.44 -3.24 -8.14
C ASN A 165 -5.02 -3.91 -9.40
N LYS A 166 -5.02 -3.19 -10.53
CA LYS A 166 -5.49 -3.67 -11.84
C LYS A 166 -4.43 -4.42 -12.65
N ALA A 167 -3.32 -4.80 -12.04
CA ALA A 167 -2.19 -5.49 -12.67
C ALA A 167 -1.52 -4.71 -13.82
N ASN A 168 -1.69 -3.39 -13.88
CA ASN A 168 -1.04 -2.54 -14.89
C ASN A 168 0.41 -2.22 -14.46
N ASN A 169 1.23 -3.25 -14.30
CA ASN A 169 2.65 -3.21 -13.97
C ASN A 169 3.40 -4.28 -14.77
N LYS A 170 4.73 -4.27 -14.74
CA LYS A 170 5.57 -5.17 -15.55
C LYS A 170 5.36 -6.66 -15.29
N ALA A 171 4.93 -7.03 -14.08
CA ALA A 171 4.71 -8.43 -13.71
C ALA A 171 3.26 -8.89 -13.91
N ASN A 172 2.36 -8.01 -14.37
CA ASN A 172 0.91 -8.26 -14.48
C ASN A 172 0.30 -8.81 -13.17
N LYS A 173 0.75 -8.27 -12.02
CA LYS A 173 0.29 -8.70 -10.69
C LYS A 173 -0.75 -7.73 -10.13
N HIS A 174 -1.84 -8.29 -9.64
CA HIS A 174 -2.84 -7.57 -8.84
C HIS A 174 -2.30 -7.35 -7.43
N THR A 175 -1.61 -6.23 -7.22
CA THR A 175 -0.96 -5.93 -5.94
C THR A 175 -2.01 -5.61 -4.86
N ALA A 176 -1.91 -6.26 -3.70
CA ALA A 176 -2.60 -5.86 -2.49
C ALA A 176 -1.74 -4.86 -1.71
N PHE A 177 -2.33 -3.76 -1.26
CA PHE A 177 -1.65 -2.77 -0.43
C PHE A 177 -2.17 -2.80 1.01
N ILE A 178 -1.26 -2.73 1.97
CA ILE A 178 -1.55 -2.50 3.38
C ILE A 178 -0.86 -1.19 3.75
N CYS A 179 -1.64 -0.17 4.06
CA CYS A 179 -1.14 1.16 4.38
C CYS A 179 -1.37 1.46 5.86
N ILE A 180 -0.33 1.87 6.57
CA ILE A 180 -0.45 2.34 7.94
C ILE A 180 -0.77 3.83 7.91
N GLN A 181 -1.80 4.21 8.68
CA GLN A 181 -2.15 5.60 8.95
C GLN A 181 -2.15 5.82 10.46
N GLN A 182 -1.36 6.79 10.90
CA GLN A 182 -1.34 7.19 12.31
C GLN A 182 -2.45 8.18 12.60
N MET A 183 -2.99 8.13 13.81
CA MET A 183 -3.89 9.15 14.35
C MET A 183 -3.10 10.14 15.20
N THR A 184 -3.49 11.40 15.17
CA THR A 184 -2.98 12.40 16.11
C THR A 184 -3.61 12.19 17.49
N LYS A 185 -2.99 12.75 18.53
CA LYS A 185 -3.57 12.72 19.90
C LYS A 185 -4.95 13.40 20.00
N ALA A 186 -5.32 14.22 19.03
CA ALA A 186 -6.65 14.82 18.93
C ALA A 186 -7.70 13.91 18.27
N GLY A 187 -7.33 12.69 17.88
CA GLY A 187 -8.23 11.76 17.17
C GLY A 187 -8.41 12.07 15.69
N GLU A 188 -7.59 12.95 15.12
CA GLU A 188 -7.57 13.27 13.69
C GLU A 188 -6.52 12.42 12.97
N PHE A 189 -6.63 12.29 11.65
CA PHE A 189 -5.59 11.61 10.87
C PHE A 189 -4.31 12.44 10.85
N ALA A 190 -3.18 11.79 11.13
CA ALA A 190 -1.88 12.45 11.05
C ALA A 190 -1.67 12.99 9.63
N GLY A 191 -1.29 14.28 9.56
CA GLY A 191 -1.13 14.98 8.30
C GLY A 191 -2.43 15.58 7.73
N SER A 192 -3.57 15.59 8.48
CA SER A 192 -4.80 16.29 8.06
C SER A 192 -4.74 17.80 8.36
#